data_43b31532ff3cb4c51d6003c0aca3a5b0
#
_entry.id   43b31532ff3cb4c51d6003c0aca3a5b0
#
_cell.length_a   1.000
_cell.length_b   1.000
_cell.length_c   1.000
_cell.angle_alpha   90.00
_cell.angle_beta   90.00
_cell.angle_gamma   90.00
#
_symmetry.space_group_name_H-M   'P 1'
#
loop_
_entity.id
_entity.type
_entity.pdbx_description
1 polymer ?
#
loop_
_entity_poly.entity_id
_entity_poly.type
_entity_poly.pdbx_seq_one_letter_code
_entity_poly.pdbx_strand_id
1 'polypeptide(L)'
;MSKIGQQARRITAGFTAAAVGGMVFLGTTPAHAQDDAGSPGVIGGWSESTGTVDGAGTGMSVFAVNHRGAAEKKTISGTTHKRSHGWTTWAGVQHYTRARLEHGSSIIADSGRKWGKSGTEAVTAWKPYRPNQPGNGVGSAKTYYGR
;
A
#
# COMPACT_ATOMS: atom_id res chain seq x y z
N MET A 1 -59.62 20.42 -16.16
CA MET A 1 -59.81 21.72 -15.51
C MET A 1 -58.69 21.91 -14.48
N SER A 2 -58.09 23.08 -14.57
CA SER A 2 -57.17 23.81 -13.66
C SER A 2 -55.75 23.27 -13.53
N LYS A 3 -54.78 23.86 -14.15
CA LYS A 3 -54.07 25.19 -14.20
C LYS A 3 -53.36 25.58 -12.92
N ILE A 4 -52.11 25.98 -13.13
CA ILE A 4 -51.30 27.01 -12.46
C ILE A 4 -50.42 26.46 -11.35
N GLY A 5 -49.12 26.75 -11.26
CA GLY A 5 -48.34 27.85 -11.82
C GLY A 5 -46.86 27.73 -11.57
N GLN A 6 -46.17 28.41 -12.41
CA GLN A 6 -44.77 28.76 -12.42
C GLN A 6 -44.31 29.43 -11.13
N GLN A 7 -43.08 29.19 -10.74
CA GLN A 7 -42.20 30.29 -10.30
C GLN A 7 -40.73 29.91 -10.55
N ALA A 8 -40.15 30.60 -11.48
CA ALA A 8 -38.71 30.70 -11.66
C ALA A 8 -38.11 31.60 -10.59
N ARG A 9 -36.99 31.21 -10.01
CA ARG A 9 -36.06 32.15 -9.40
C ARG A 9 -34.65 31.92 -9.90
N ARG A 10 -34.25 32.79 -10.83
CA ARG A 10 -32.85 33.03 -11.18
C ARG A 10 -32.18 33.74 -10.01
N ILE A 11 -31.05 33.22 -9.56
CA ILE A 11 -30.08 34.00 -8.80
C ILE A 11 -28.76 33.89 -9.54
N THR A 12 -28.44 34.97 -10.22
CA THR A 12 -27.14 35.31 -10.77
C THR A 12 -26.29 35.85 -9.65
N ALA A 13 -25.18 35.23 -9.36
CA ALA A 13 -24.10 35.90 -8.64
C ALA A 13 -22.79 35.44 -9.26
N GLY A 14 -22.18 36.35 -9.97
CA GLY A 14 -20.83 36.21 -10.50
C GLY A 14 -19.82 36.27 -9.36
N PHE A 15 -18.77 35.49 -9.49
CA PHE A 15 -17.51 35.73 -8.80
C PHE A 15 -16.35 35.62 -9.78
N THR A 16 -15.61 36.69 -9.77
CA THR A 16 -14.43 37.08 -10.52
C THR A 16 -13.29 36.04 -10.38
N ALA A 17 -12.61 35.84 -11.49
CA ALA A 17 -11.35 35.09 -11.61
C ALA A 17 -10.23 35.73 -10.77
N ALA A 18 -9.50 34.89 -10.07
CA ALA A 18 -8.12 35.15 -9.71
C ALA A 18 -7.27 33.96 -10.18
N ALA A 19 -6.57 34.18 -11.29
CA ALA A 19 -5.55 33.28 -11.76
C ALA A 19 -4.33 33.39 -10.85
N VAL A 20 -4.04 32.36 -10.07
CA VAL A 20 -2.74 32.18 -9.45
C VAL A 20 -2.09 31.00 -10.18
N GLY A 21 -1.06 31.31 -10.97
CA GLY A 21 -0.20 30.34 -11.61
C GLY A 21 0.55 29.51 -10.56
N GLY A 22 0.15 28.26 -10.38
CA GLY A 22 0.90 27.27 -9.64
C GLY A 22 1.63 26.38 -10.63
N MET A 23 2.96 26.40 -10.61
CA MET A 23 3.83 25.46 -11.30
C MET A 23 3.46 24.04 -10.86
N VAL A 24 2.95 23.25 -11.79
CA VAL A 24 2.80 21.80 -11.61
C VAL A 24 4.17 21.18 -11.80
N PHE A 25 4.83 20.85 -10.70
CA PHE A 25 5.92 19.89 -10.72
C PHE A 25 5.34 18.51 -11.00
N LEU A 26 5.44 18.07 -12.24
CA LEU A 26 5.27 16.66 -12.62
C LEU A 26 6.49 15.87 -12.13
N GLY A 27 6.55 15.63 -10.83
CA GLY A 27 7.43 14.61 -10.28
C GLY A 27 6.79 13.25 -10.56
N THR A 28 7.38 12.46 -11.44
CA THR A 28 7.06 11.05 -11.60
C THR A 28 7.51 10.31 -10.35
N THR A 29 6.65 10.23 -9.35
CA THR A 29 6.87 9.33 -8.22
C THR A 29 6.63 7.90 -8.70
N PRO A 30 7.54 6.94 -8.42
CA PRO A 30 7.29 5.55 -8.76
C PRO A 30 6.02 5.07 -8.03
N ALA A 31 5.11 4.49 -8.79
CA ALA A 31 3.74 4.14 -8.38
C ALA A 31 3.62 3.05 -7.28
N HIS A 32 4.70 2.69 -6.60
CA HIS A 32 4.74 1.57 -5.67
C HIS A 32 4.82 1.95 -4.19
N ALA A 33 4.99 3.24 -3.88
CA ALA A 33 5.05 3.72 -2.50
C ALA A 33 3.72 4.35 -2.02
N GLN A 34 2.70 4.46 -2.89
CA GLN A 34 1.54 5.32 -2.63
C GLN A 34 0.49 4.72 -1.69
N ASP A 35 0.37 3.40 -1.57
CA ASP A 35 -0.73 2.80 -0.81
C ASP A 35 -0.47 2.67 0.70
N ASP A 36 0.77 2.85 1.14
CA ASP A 36 1.12 2.93 2.57
C ASP A 36 1.99 4.16 2.90
N ALA A 37 2.36 4.98 1.91
CA ALA A 37 3.10 6.23 2.11
C ALA A 37 2.31 7.30 2.90
N GLY A 38 1.00 7.10 3.07
CA GLY A 38 0.15 7.86 3.99
C GLY A 38 0.15 7.31 5.42
N SER A 39 0.72 6.15 5.67
CA SER A 39 0.84 5.58 7.02
C SER A 39 2.12 6.10 7.66
N PRO A 40 2.03 6.83 8.78
CA PRO A 40 3.22 7.30 9.49
C PRO A 40 4.17 6.15 9.79
N GLY A 41 5.43 6.30 9.40
CA GLY A 41 6.50 5.39 9.78
C GLY A 41 6.86 4.26 8.81
N VAL A 42 6.35 4.22 7.56
CA VAL A 42 6.89 3.33 6.52
C VAL A 42 8.21 3.89 6.02
N ILE A 43 9.27 3.07 6.03
CA ILE A 43 10.60 3.46 5.58
C ILE A 43 10.95 2.74 4.27
N GLY A 44 10.48 1.51 4.09
CA GLY A 44 10.71 0.74 2.88
C GLY A 44 9.95 -0.57 2.86
N GLY A 45 10.22 -1.41 1.85
CA GLY A 45 9.51 -2.67 1.71
C GLY A 45 10.05 -3.55 0.59
N TRP A 46 9.31 -4.60 0.30
CA TRP A 46 9.53 -5.52 -0.79
C TRP A 46 8.22 -5.78 -1.54
N SER A 47 8.30 -5.95 -2.84
CA SER A 47 7.17 -6.34 -3.69
C SER A 47 7.56 -7.50 -4.59
N GLU A 48 6.64 -8.44 -4.81
CA GLU A 48 6.80 -9.56 -5.72
C GLU A 48 7.15 -9.14 -7.16
N SER A 49 6.71 -7.97 -7.59
CA SER A 49 6.92 -7.45 -8.95
C SER A 49 8.23 -6.68 -9.11
N THR A 50 8.74 -6.04 -8.08
CA THR A 50 9.89 -5.11 -8.16
C THR A 50 11.07 -5.49 -7.28
N GLY A 51 10.92 -6.50 -6.41
CA GLY A 51 11.92 -6.84 -5.41
C GLY A 51 11.94 -5.88 -4.23
N THR A 52 13.09 -5.77 -3.56
CA THR A 52 13.27 -4.88 -2.41
C THR A 52 13.31 -3.42 -2.88
N VAL A 53 12.53 -2.59 -2.22
CA VAL A 53 12.54 -1.14 -2.39
C VAL A 53 12.99 -0.56 -1.05
N ASP A 54 14.24 -0.13 -1.00
CA ASP A 54 14.75 0.63 0.14
C ASP A 54 14.15 2.03 0.08
N GLY A 55 13.45 2.42 1.12
CA GLY A 55 13.01 3.80 1.25
C GLY A 55 14.25 4.69 1.32
N ALA A 56 14.30 5.70 0.46
CA ALA A 56 15.37 6.69 0.42
C ALA A 56 15.38 7.51 1.71
N GLY A 57 15.92 6.92 2.77
CA GLY A 57 16.36 7.62 3.96
C GLY A 57 17.77 8.10 3.69
N THR A 58 17.94 9.36 3.27
CA THR A 58 19.23 10.06 3.25
C THR A 58 19.71 10.25 4.69
N GLY A 59 20.31 9.21 5.24
CA GLY A 59 20.95 9.26 6.54
C GLY A 59 21.75 8.00 6.72
N MET A 60 23.06 8.14 6.87
CA MET A 60 23.95 7.05 7.26
C MET A 60 23.46 6.48 8.61
N SER A 61 22.67 5.43 8.57
CA SER A 61 22.32 4.68 9.77
C SER A 61 23.49 3.78 10.09
N VAL A 62 24.09 3.99 11.27
CA VAL A 62 25.16 3.13 11.82
C VAL A 62 24.67 1.68 12.07
N PHE A 63 23.38 1.44 11.92
CA PHE A 63 22.76 0.12 12.06
C PHE A 63 22.00 -0.21 10.77
N ALA A 64 22.62 -1.01 9.91
CA ALA A 64 21.99 -1.45 8.68
C ALA A 64 20.70 -2.22 8.96
N VAL A 65 19.58 -1.73 8.40
CA VAL A 65 18.35 -2.49 8.33
C VAL A 65 18.48 -3.55 7.24
N ASN A 66 18.08 -4.78 7.53
CA ASN A 66 17.94 -5.84 6.54
C ASN A 66 16.46 -6.21 6.46
N HIS A 67 15.85 -6.00 5.29
CA HIS A 67 14.46 -6.35 5.02
C HIS A 67 14.36 -7.29 3.83
N ARG A 68 13.54 -8.32 3.95
CA ARG A 68 13.24 -9.25 2.87
C ARG A 68 11.78 -9.63 2.86
N GLY A 69 11.25 -9.93 1.67
CA GLY A 69 9.92 -10.44 1.48
C GLY A 69 9.91 -11.70 0.63
N ALA A 70 8.83 -12.45 0.70
CA ALA A 70 8.56 -13.60 -0.14
C ALA A 70 7.08 -13.75 -0.44
N ALA A 71 6.77 -14.17 -1.68
CA ALA A 71 5.47 -14.69 -2.07
C ALA A 71 5.51 -16.20 -1.96
N GLU A 72 4.81 -16.76 -0.98
CA GLU A 72 4.77 -18.20 -0.78
C GLU A 72 3.50 -18.79 -1.39
N LYS A 73 3.62 -19.99 -1.98
CA LYS A 73 2.51 -20.71 -2.60
C LYS A 73 2.44 -22.14 -2.07
N LYS A 74 1.23 -22.66 -1.88
CA LYS A 74 0.97 -24.07 -1.60
C LYS A 74 -0.38 -24.51 -2.13
N THR A 75 -0.55 -25.78 -2.39
CA THR A 75 -1.84 -26.37 -2.76
C THR A 75 -2.55 -26.89 -1.50
N ILE A 76 -3.80 -26.45 -1.32
CA ILE A 76 -4.69 -26.92 -0.25
C ILE A 76 -5.98 -27.40 -0.94
N SER A 77 -6.34 -28.67 -0.72
CA SER A 77 -7.54 -29.28 -1.31
C SER A 77 -7.67 -29.00 -2.83
N GLY A 78 -6.59 -29.21 -3.58
CA GLY A 78 -6.55 -29.03 -5.03
C GLY A 78 -6.50 -27.58 -5.51
N THR A 79 -6.57 -26.59 -4.62
CA THR A 79 -6.53 -25.16 -4.97
C THR A 79 -5.19 -24.56 -4.54
N THR A 80 -4.53 -23.83 -5.44
CA THR A 80 -3.33 -23.07 -5.10
C THR A 80 -3.67 -21.91 -4.18
N HIS A 81 -2.97 -21.80 -3.07
CA HIS A 81 -3.06 -20.68 -2.13
C HIS A 81 -1.76 -19.91 -2.13
N LYS A 82 -1.84 -18.63 -1.84
CA LYS A 82 -0.71 -17.72 -1.74
C LYS A 82 -0.76 -16.95 -0.42
N ARG A 83 0.41 -16.57 0.07
CA ARG A 83 0.56 -15.61 1.18
C ARG A 83 1.77 -14.73 0.97
N SER A 84 1.77 -13.58 1.60
CA SER A 84 2.94 -12.70 1.72
C SER A 84 3.63 -12.94 3.05
N HIS A 85 4.96 -12.96 3.03
CA HIS A 85 5.79 -13.19 4.19
C HIS A 85 6.96 -12.21 4.20
N GLY A 86 7.18 -11.50 5.29
CA GLY A 86 8.22 -10.50 5.43
C GLY A 86 9.03 -10.65 6.71
N TRP A 87 10.31 -10.32 6.64
CA TRP A 87 11.25 -10.30 7.76
C TRP A 87 12.04 -9.02 7.75
N THR A 88 12.24 -8.44 8.93
CA THR A 88 13.11 -7.28 9.11
C THR A 88 14.03 -7.54 10.29
N THR A 89 15.33 -7.29 10.09
CA THR A 89 16.30 -7.26 11.18
C THR A 89 16.88 -5.87 11.28
N TRP A 90 16.74 -5.27 12.47
CA TRP A 90 17.27 -3.93 12.78
C TRP A 90 17.68 -3.90 14.24
N ALA A 91 18.96 -4.21 14.50
CA ALA A 91 19.47 -4.39 15.85
C ALA A 91 19.32 -3.11 16.70
N GLY A 92 18.71 -3.26 17.88
CA GLY A 92 18.55 -2.19 18.85
C GLY A 92 17.49 -1.13 18.52
N VAL A 93 16.91 -1.17 17.33
CA VAL A 93 15.90 -0.19 16.89
C VAL A 93 14.50 -0.77 17.00
N GLN A 94 13.60 -0.04 17.67
CA GLN A 94 12.16 -0.39 17.65
C GLN A 94 11.62 -0.20 16.24
N HIS A 95 11.16 -1.29 15.63
CA HIS A 95 10.66 -1.29 14.26
C HIS A 95 9.52 -2.31 14.08
N TYR A 96 8.85 -2.24 12.95
CA TYR A 96 7.84 -3.23 12.60
C TYR A 96 8.09 -3.86 11.22
N THR A 97 7.54 -5.05 11.03
CA THR A 97 7.30 -5.66 9.72
C THR A 97 5.79 -5.81 9.51
N ARG A 98 5.32 -5.64 8.29
CA ARG A 98 3.95 -5.86 7.86
C ARG A 98 3.95 -6.59 6.53
N ALA A 99 3.10 -7.59 6.36
CA ALA A 99 2.91 -8.32 5.12
C ALA A 99 1.49 -8.12 4.59
N ARG A 100 1.35 -7.96 3.28
CA ARG A 100 0.07 -7.79 2.61
C ARG A 100 0.00 -8.57 1.30
N LEU A 101 -1.22 -8.95 0.91
CA LEU A 101 -1.59 -9.28 -0.46
C LEU A 101 -2.47 -8.16 -0.99
N GLU A 102 -2.05 -7.51 -2.07
CA GLU A 102 -2.71 -6.33 -2.62
C GLU A 102 -3.03 -6.52 -4.10
N HIS A 103 -4.21 -6.06 -4.53
CA HIS A 103 -4.63 -6.02 -5.93
C HIS A 103 -5.15 -4.63 -6.27
N GLY A 104 -4.37 -3.88 -7.05
CA GLY A 104 -4.62 -2.45 -7.22
C GLY A 104 -4.62 -1.76 -5.86
N SER A 105 -5.67 -1.01 -5.56
CA SER A 105 -5.89 -0.35 -4.28
C SER A 105 -6.52 -1.24 -3.19
N SER A 106 -6.88 -2.48 -3.53
CA SER A 106 -7.57 -3.38 -2.58
C SER A 106 -6.59 -4.23 -1.79
N ILE A 107 -6.75 -4.24 -0.46
CA ILE A 107 -6.01 -5.12 0.45
C ILE A 107 -6.79 -6.43 0.60
N ILE A 108 -6.23 -7.53 0.09
CA ILE A 108 -6.84 -8.87 0.13
C ILE A 108 -6.53 -9.57 1.45
N ALA A 109 -5.32 -9.38 1.97
CA ALA A 109 -4.89 -9.88 3.27
C ALA A 109 -3.84 -8.96 3.88
N ASP A 110 -3.85 -8.85 5.19
CA ASP A 110 -2.96 -7.99 5.97
C ASP A 110 -2.57 -8.71 7.26
N SER A 111 -1.31 -8.72 7.59
CA SER A 111 -0.79 -9.27 8.85
C SER A 111 -0.92 -8.31 10.03
N GLY A 112 -1.20 -7.03 9.78
CA GLY A 112 -0.94 -5.95 10.71
C GLY A 112 0.56 -5.72 10.93
N ARG A 113 0.91 -4.70 11.71
CA ARG A 113 2.30 -4.38 12.10
C ARG A 113 2.77 -5.31 13.21
N LYS A 114 3.90 -5.98 13.01
CA LYS A 114 4.56 -6.83 14.01
C LYS A 114 5.79 -6.11 14.52
N TRP A 115 5.73 -5.63 15.75
CA TRP A 115 6.75 -4.78 16.37
C TRP A 115 7.83 -5.57 17.12
N GLY A 116 9.07 -5.08 17.09
CA GLY A 116 10.21 -5.63 17.82
C GLY A 116 11.44 -4.74 17.77
N LYS A 117 12.52 -5.15 18.48
CA LYS A 117 13.79 -4.40 18.59
C LYS A 117 15.00 -5.08 17.90
N SER A 118 14.85 -6.31 17.43
CA SER A 118 15.96 -7.07 16.83
C SER A 118 15.54 -7.67 15.51
N GLY A 119 14.61 -8.63 15.55
CA GLY A 119 14.02 -9.25 14.39
C GLY A 119 12.51 -9.20 14.48
N THR A 120 11.85 -8.94 13.36
CA THR A 120 10.41 -8.97 13.24
C THR A 120 10.00 -9.79 12.03
N GLU A 121 8.91 -10.52 12.16
CA GLU A 121 8.35 -11.37 11.12
C GLU A 121 6.86 -11.10 11.00
N ALA A 122 6.37 -11.01 9.77
CA ALA A 122 4.97 -10.77 9.47
C ALA A 122 4.53 -11.67 8.32
N VAL A 123 3.39 -12.32 8.48
CA VAL A 123 2.86 -13.25 7.48
C VAL A 123 1.35 -13.08 7.37
N THR A 124 0.83 -13.06 6.13
CA THR A 124 -0.62 -13.04 5.90
C THR A 124 -1.22 -14.44 6.00
N ALA A 125 -2.51 -14.51 6.23
CA ALA A 125 -3.26 -15.75 6.05
C ALA A 125 -3.12 -16.26 4.61
N TRP A 126 -3.22 -17.57 4.43
CA TRP A 126 -3.29 -18.19 3.12
C TRP A 126 -4.58 -17.79 2.41
N LYS A 127 -4.49 -17.32 1.16
CA LYS A 127 -5.63 -16.96 0.32
C LYS A 127 -5.66 -17.83 -0.92
N PRO A 128 -6.83 -18.38 -1.30
CA PRO A 128 -6.96 -19.20 -2.50
C PRO A 128 -6.74 -18.36 -3.75
N TYR A 129 -5.95 -18.88 -4.69
CA TYR A 129 -5.75 -18.28 -6.00
C TYR A 129 -6.87 -18.74 -6.93
N ARG A 130 -7.62 -17.77 -7.46
CA ARG A 130 -8.73 -18.02 -8.38
C ARG A 130 -8.54 -17.17 -9.64
N PRO A 131 -7.85 -17.68 -10.66
CA PRO A 131 -7.46 -16.90 -11.84
C PRO A 131 -8.64 -16.35 -12.64
N ASN A 132 -9.80 -16.98 -12.57
CA ASN A 132 -11.01 -16.60 -13.32
C ASN A 132 -11.95 -15.65 -12.57
N GLN A 133 -11.56 -15.15 -11.39
CA GLN A 133 -12.37 -14.17 -10.66
C GLN A 133 -11.90 -12.74 -10.95
N PRO A 134 -12.84 -11.78 -10.99
CA PRO A 134 -12.49 -10.36 -11.07
C PRO A 134 -11.48 -10.01 -9.98
N GLY A 135 -10.35 -9.40 -10.39
CA GLY A 135 -9.29 -9.09 -9.46
C GLY A 135 -8.26 -10.20 -9.24
N ASN A 136 -8.36 -11.30 -10.01
CA ASN A 136 -7.37 -12.37 -10.02
C ASN A 136 -6.98 -12.94 -8.65
N GLY A 137 -7.91 -12.88 -7.73
CA GLY A 137 -8.00 -13.52 -6.41
C GLY A 137 -6.95 -13.16 -5.40
N VAL A 138 -5.66 -13.12 -5.72
CA VAL A 138 -4.62 -13.14 -4.70
C VAL A 138 -3.71 -11.92 -4.69
N GLY A 139 -3.73 -11.11 -5.75
CA GLY A 139 -2.91 -9.91 -5.85
C GLY A 139 -1.39 -10.17 -5.77
N SER A 140 -0.64 -9.11 -5.62
CA SER A 140 0.80 -9.12 -5.42
C SER A 140 1.13 -9.22 -3.94
N ALA A 141 2.13 -10.04 -3.60
CA ALA A 141 2.69 -10.04 -2.26
C ALA A 141 3.57 -8.82 -2.06
N LYS A 142 3.33 -8.10 -0.98
CA LYS A 142 4.12 -6.95 -0.56
C LYS A 142 4.45 -7.04 0.93
N THR A 143 5.58 -6.50 1.31
CA THR A 143 5.96 -6.36 2.71
C THR A 143 6.51 -4.97 2.96
N TYR A 144 6.33 -4.49 4.16
CA TYR A 144 6.70 -3.14 4.58
C TYR A 144 7.44 -3.18 5.90
N TYR A 145 8.35 -2.25 6.11
CA TYR A 145 8.97 -2.01 7.39
C TYR A 145 9.03 -0.53 7.73
N GLY A 146 9.12 -0.23 9.01
CA GLY A 146 9.20 1.14 9.49
C GLY A 146 9.38 1.22 11.00
N ARG A 147 9.32 2.44 11.52
CA ARG A 147 9.48 2.78 12.94
C ARG A 147 8.58 3.93 13.36
#